data_bfa8acf6898923938deefe88322dbc88
#
_entry.id   bfa8acf6898923938deefe88322dbc88
#
_cell.length_a   1.000
_cell.length_b   1.000
_cell.length_c   1.000
_cell.angle_alpha   90.00
_cell.angle_beta   90.00
_cell.angle_gamma   90.00
#
_symmetry.space_group_name_H-M   'P 1'
#
loop_
_entity.id
_entity.type
_entity.pdbx_description
1 polymer ?
#
loop_
_entity_poly.entity_id
_entity_poly.type
_entity_poly.pdbx_seq_one_letter_code
_entity_poly.pdbx_strand_id
1 'polypeptide(L)'
;LPILLDDLSAPVESSFPQSMEKLGQNYGYILYHSTLDTEEKLEKLRLWEANDRANIFVDQKPVTTLYDLELLKEKELDVTFERGADFDILMENMGRVNFGPRMEHQRKGIGQCVQINGHMHNRWRQYTLPLDNIEKVDFSKEYKEGLPGFYRFTVDIDETADTFLDFEGWGKGCVFVNGFNIGRFWEIGPQKRLYIPAPLLKKGENEIIVFETEGKTRDTIVLKDEPDIG
;
A
#
# COMPACT_ATOMS: atom_id res chain seq x y z
N LEU A 1 -8.32 8.92 0.74
CA LEU A 1 -7.42 8.04 1.52
C LEU A 1 -6.63 8.75 2.65
N PRO A 2 -6.28 10.04 2.57
CA PRO A 2 -5.47 10.69 3.62
C PRO A 2 -5.97 10.47 5.05
N ILE A 3 -7.27 10.52 5.28
CA ILE A 3 -7.87 10.34 6.61
C ILE A 3 -7.49 9.00 7.25
N LEU A 4 -7.28 7.95 6.46
CA LEU A 4 -6.91 6.61 6.96
C LEU A 4 -5.44 6.53 7.38
N LEU A 5 -4.60 7.45 6.91
CA LEU A 5 -3.13 7.36 6.99
C LEU A 5 -2.49 8.58 7.70
N ASP A 6 -3.26 9.61 8.04
CA ASP A 6 -2.76 10.87 8.61
C ASP A 6 -2.15 10.72 10.03
N ASP A 7 -2.51 9.66 10.76
CA ASP A 7 -1.88 9.33 12.04
C ASP A 7 -0.44 8.85 11.87
N LEU A 8 -0.14 8.26 10.71
CA LEU A 8 1.16 7.66 10.42
C LEU A 8 2.14 8.64 9.77
N SER A 9 1.64 9.66 9.07
CA SER A 9 2.46 10.56 8.29
C SER A 9 1.85 11.94 8.11
N ALA A 10 2.62 12.98 8.34
CA ALA A 10 2.26 14.34 7.93
C ALA A 10 2.54 14.53 6.43
N PRO A 11 1.68 15.23 5.68
CA PRO A 11 1.87 15.44 4.26
C PRO A 11 3.03 16.39 3.94
N VAL A 12 3.76 16.08 2.89
CA VAL A 12 4.69 17.00 2.22
C VAL A 12 4.00 17.52 0.96
N GLU A 13 3.93 18.85 0.82
CA GLU A 13 3.28 19.48 -0.33
C GLU A 13 4.31 19.84 -1.41
N SER A 14 3.95 19.60 -2.67
CA SER A 14 4.75 20.00 -3.83
C SER A 14 3.90 20.13 -5.08
N SER A 15 4.41 20.90 -6.07
CA SER A 15 3.73 21.05 -7.36
C SER A 15 3.65 19.72 -8.13
N PHE A 16 4.71 18.93 -8.08
CA PHE A 16 4.80 17.62 -8.74
C PHE A 16 5.14 16.54 -7.73
N PRO A 17 4.71 15.28 -7.97
CA PRO A 17 5.05 14.18 -7.09
C PRO A 17 6.57 14.03 -6.98
N GLN A 18 7.03 13.60 -5.82
CA GLN A 18 8.43 13.32 -5.53
C GLN A 18 8.61 11.85 -5.23
N SER A 19 9.75 11.30 -5.63
CA SER A 19 10.08 9.91 -5.32
C SER A 19 10.27 9.69 -3.82
N MET A 20 10.15 8.45 -3.37
CA MET A 20 10.38 8.08 -1.97
C MET A 20 11.76 8.55 -1.48
N GLU A 21 12.80 8.42 -2.32
CA GLU A 21 14.17 8.81 -1.97
C GLU A 21 14.32 10.30 -1.74
N LYS A 22 13.63 11.14 -2.51
CA LYS A 22 13.62 12.60 -2.29
C LYS A 22 12.94 12.98 -0.98
N LEU A 23 12.02 12.15 -0.51
CA LEU A 23 11.31 12.33 0.74
C LEU A 23 11.96 11.59 1.92
N GLY A 24 13.16 11.02 1.73
CA GLY A 24 13.91 10.32 2.76
C GLY A 24 13.38 8.93 3.12
N GLN A 25 12.56 8.33 2.26
CA GLN A 25 11.95 7.02 2.46
C GLN A 25 12.62 5.96 1.60
N ASN A 26 12.96 4.79 2.18
CA ASN A 26 13.67 3.73 1.48
C ASN A 26 12.83 2.48 1.19
N TYR A 27 11.72 2.27 1.89
CA TYR A 27 10.83 1.10 1.81
C TYR A 27 9.39 1.48 2.17
N GLY A 28 8.47 0.54 2.03
CA GLY A 28 7.08 0.69 2.40
C GLY A 28 6.22 1.27 1.28
N TYR A 29 5.29 2.11 1.66
CA TYR A 29 4.30 2.70 0.77
C TYR A 29 4.40 4.22 0.76
N ILE A 30 3.85 4.85 -0.27
CA ILE A 30 3.64 6.30 -0.29
C ILE A 30 2.27 6.59 -0.89
N LEU A 31 1.51 7.47 -0.23
CA LEU A 31 0.26 7.98 -0.77
C LEU A 31 0.48 9.34 -1.40
N TYR A 32 0.14 9.47 -2.66
CA TYR A 32 0.00 10.73 -3.37
C TYR A 32 -1.47 11.11 -3.43
N HIS A 33 -1.80 12.26 -2.88
CA HIS A 33 -3.14 12.82 -2.85
C HIS A 33 -3.18 14.14 -3.60
N SER A 34 -4.21 14.34 -4.41
CA SER A 34 -4.53 15.58 -5.10
C SER A 34 -6.04 15.71 -5.31
N THR A 35 -6.49 16.77 -5.93
CA THR A 35 -7.89 16.98 -6.32
C THR A 35 -8.01 17.19 -7.82
N LEU A 36 -9.10 16.71 -8.39
CA LEU A 36 -9.44 16.91 -9.80
C LEU A 36 -10.31 18.15 -9.92
N ASP A 37 -9.73 19.26 -10.39
CA ASP A 37 -10.37 20.59 -10.42
C ASP A 37 -11.28 20.81 -11.62
N THR A 38 -11.41 19.84 -12.53
CA THR A 38 -12.24 19.89 -13.73
C THR A 38 -13.42 18.94 -13.63
N GLU A 39 -14.51 19.22 -14.34
CA GLU A 39 -15.66 18.31 -14.48
C GLU A 39 -15.50 17.44 -15.73
N GLU A 40 -14.36 16.80 -15.85
CA GLU A 40 -14.00 15.97 -16.99
C GLU A 40 -13.96 14.49 -16.61
N LYS A 41 -14.00 13.66 -17.63
CA LYS A 41 -13.70 12.26 -17.49
C LYS A 41 -12.19 12.06 -17.33
N LEU A 42 -11.80 11.10 -16.50
CA LEU A 42 -10.46 10.54 -16.52
C LEU A 42 -10.43 9.45 -17.62
N GLU A 43 -9.94 9.82 -18.79
CA GLU A 43 -9.87 8.92 -19.95
C GLU A 43 -8.49 8.30 -20.11
N LYS A 44 -7.44 9.05 -19.74
CA LYS A 44 -6.04 8.63 -19.89
C LYS A 44 -5.24 9.00 -18.68
N LEU A 45 -4.50 8.04 -18.16
CA LEU A 45 -3.59 8.22 -17.03
C LEU A 45 -2.21 7.71 -17.38
N ARG A 46 -1.20 8.50 -17.09
CA ARG A 46 0.20 8.07 -17.17
C ARG A 46 0.98 8.52 -15.95
N LEU A 47 1.69 7.59 -15.35
CA LEU A 47 2.62 7.82 -14.26
C LEU A 47 4.05 7.78 -14.84
N TRP A 48 4.79 8.89 -14.73
CA TRP A 48 6.14 8.96 -15.28
C TRP A 48 7.19 8.58 -14.24
N GLU A 49 8.08 7.67 -14.61
CA GLU A 49 9.12 7.12 -13.72
C GLU A 49 8.53 6.51 -12.43
N ALA A 50 7.44 5.77 -12.57
CA ALA A 50 6.74 5.16 -11.44
C ALA A 50 7.20 3.71 -11.20
N ASN A 51 7.40 3.35 -9.95
CA ASN A 51 7.81 2.01 -9.47
C ASN A 51 7.28 1.78 -8.04
N ASP A 52 6.78 0.59 -7.68
CA ASP A 52 6.70 -0.65 -8.49
C ASP A 52 5.23 -1.01 -8.77
N ARG A 53 4.28 -0.60 -7.92
CA ARG A 53 2.86 -0.90 -8.02
C ARG A 53 2.04 0.30 -7.53
N ALA A 54 0.99 0.64 -8.26
CA ALA A 54 0.09 1.76 -7.97
C ALA A 54 -1.36 1.30 -7.88
N ASN A 55 -2.00 1.56 -6.75
CA ASN A 55 -3.46 1.49 -6.60
C ASN A 55 -4.03 2.89 -6.74
N ILE A 56 -4.98 3.08 -7.66
CA ILE A 56 -5.50 4.39 -8.05
C ILE A 56 -6.97 4.49 -7.68
N PHE A 57 -7.33 5.62 -7.05
CA PHE A 57 -8.67 5.87 -6.53
C PHE A 57 -9.16 7.26 -6.94
N VAL A 58 -10.45 7.37 -7.21
CA VAL A 58 -11.17 8.63 -7.39
C VAL A 58 -12.36 8.64 -6.45
N ASP A 59 -12.50 9.69 -5.63
CA ASP A 59 -13.52 9.80 -4.58
C ASP A 59 -13.64 8.54 -3.71
N GLN A 60 -12.48 8.02 -3.29
CA GLN A 60 -12.38 6.81 -2.48
C GLN A 60 -12.99 5.56 -3.15
N LYS A 61 -13.07 5.53 -4.46
CA LYS A 61 -13.46 4.34 -5.23
C LYS A 61 -12.25 3.82 -5.99
N PRO A 62 -11.99 2.51 -5.95
CA PRO A 62 -10.89 1.92 -6.73
C PRO A 62 -11.17 2.08 -8.22
N VAL A 63 -10.18 2.55 -8.96
CA VAL A 63 -10.24 2.76 -10.41
C VAL A 63 -9.46 1.70 -11.14
N THR A 64 -8.19 1.55 -10.81
CA THR A 64 -7.31 0.57 -11.43
C THR A 64 -6.07 0.35 -10.58
N THR A 65 -5.43 -0.79 -10.79
CA THR A 65 -4.10 -1.09 -10.27
C THR A 65 -3.15 -1.24 -11.45
N LEU A 66 -1.99 -0.61 -11.36
CA LEU A 66 -0.91 -0.73 -12.36
C LEU A 66 0.30 -1.38 -11.71
N TYR A 67 0.89 -2.34 -12.40
CA TYR A 67 2.02 -3.10 -11.89
C TYR A 67 3.05 -3.36 -12.99
N ASP A 68 4.34 -3.28 -12.66
CA ASP A 68 5.48 -3.59 -13.51
C ASP A 68 5.41 -2.86 -14.87
N LEU A 69 5.34 -3.58 -15.98
CA LEU A 69 5.33 -3.03 -17.34
C LEU A 69 4.10 -2.15 -17.65
N GLU A 70 3.02 -2.29 -16.89
CA GLU A 70 1.85 -1.43 -17.05
C GLU A 70 2.14 0.01 -16.64
N LEU A 71 3.03 0.23 -15.67
CA LEU A 71 3.47 1.55 -15.24
C LEU A 71 4.26 2.32 -16.31
N LEU A 72 4.80 1.62 -17.30
CA LEU A 72 5.54 2.21 -18.41
C LEU A 72 4.62 2.78 -19.51
N LYS A 73 3.32 2.50 -19.46
CA LYS A 73 2.36 2.81 -20.50
C LYS A 73 1.30 3.79 -20.01
N GLU A 74 0.69 4.50 -20.96
CA GLU A 74 -0.54 5.21 -20.72
C GLU A 74 -1.68 4.21 -20.54
N LYS A 75 -2.48 4.39 -19.48
CA LYS A 75 -3.67 3.60 -19.19
C LYS A 75 -4.91 4.31 -19.68
N GLU A 76 -5.67 3.65 -20.54
CA GLU A 76 -7.01 4.11 -20.91
C GLU A 76 -8.00 3.76 -19.80
N LEU A 77 -8.87 4.69 -19.48
CA LEU A 77 -9.85 4.63 -18.39
C LEU A 77 -11.20 5.22 -18.89
N ASP A 78 -12.25 4.98 -18.14
CA ASP A 78 -13.56 5.61 -18.35
C ASP A 78 -14.17 5.94 -16.97
N VAL A 79 -13.65 6.98 -16.34
CA VAL A 79 -14.05 7.40 -14.99
C VAL A 79 -14.64 8.80 -15.06
N THR A 80 -15.91 8.92 -14.70
CA THR A 80 -16.58 10.21 -14.53
C THR A 80 -16.48 10.63 -13.07
N PHE A 81 -16.18 11.89 -12.84
CA PHE A 81 -16.08 12.47 -11.51
C PHE A 81 -16.65 13.89 -11.48
N GLU A 82 -16.92 14.40 -10.29
CA GLU A 82 -17.32 15.79 -10.08
C GLU A 82 -16.09 16.65 -9.79
N ARG A 83 -16.21 17.95 -10.08
CA ARG A 83 -15.16 18.91 -9.81
C ARG A 83 -14.80 18.90 -8.31
N GLY A 84 -13.51 18.82 -8.02
CA GLY A 84 -12.99 18.72 -6.65
C GLY A 84 -12.93 17.30 -6.11
N ALA A 85 -13.16 16.29 -6.96
CA ALA A 85 -13.01 14.90 -6.61
C ALA A 85 -11.61 14.59 -6.05
N ASP A 86 -11.55 13.81 -5.00
CA ASP A 86 -10.28 13.29 -4.46
C ASP A 86 -9.60 12.35 -5.47
N PHE A 87 -8.31 12.57 -5.70
CA PHE A 87 -7.50 11.71 -6.53
C PHE A 87 -6.33 11.17 -5.73
N ASP A 88 -6.32 9.86 -5.52
CA ASP A 88 -5.37 9.18 -4.67
C ASP A 88 -4.61 8.10 -5.44
N ILE A 89 -3.29 8.05 -5.25
CA ILE A 89 -2.42 7.01 -5.77
C ILE A 89 -1.60 6.43 -4.62
N LEU A 90 -1.90 5.21 -4.21
CA LEU A 90 -1.10 4.47 -3.24
C LEU A 90 -0.04 3.67 -3.98
N MET A 91 1.23 4.07 -3.83
CA MET A 91 2.36 3.38 -4.42
C MET A 91 3.01 2.43 -3.41
N GLU A 92 3.38 1.26 -3.89
CA GLU A 92 4.16 0.27 -3.13
C GLU A 92 5.56 0.13 -3.69
N ASN A 93 6.56 0.17 -2.81
CA ASN A 93 7.93 -0.24 -3.10
C ASN A 93 8.05 -1.75 -2.88
N MET A 94 8.16 -2.52 -3.95
CA MET A 94 8.23 -3.98 -3.88
C MET A 94 9.65 -4.52 -3.71
N GLY A 95 10.62 -3.66 -3.54
CA GLY A 95 12.02 -4.01 -3.32
C GLY A 95 12.98 -3.21 -4.19
N ARG A 96 14.27 -3.34 -3.92
CA ARG A 96 15.33 -2.66 -4.67
C ARG A 96 15.99 -3.64 -5.64
N VAL A 97 16.34 -3.16 -6.83
CA VAL A 97 17.17 -3.95 -7.74
C VAL A 97 18.54 -4.19 -7.12
N ASN A 98 19.03 -5.41 -7.22
CA ASN A 98 20.31 -5.84 -6.67
C ASN A 98 21.37 -6.10 -7.75
N PHE A 99 21.02 -5.90 -9.01
CA PHE A 99 21.90 -6.14 -10.16
C PHE A 99 21.54 -5.25 -11.35
N GLY A 100 22.54 -4.77 -12.07
CA GLY A 100 22.39 -4.01 -13.31
C GLY A 100 23.08 -2.64 -13.31
N PRO A 101 23.25 -2.03 -14.50
CA PRO A 101 24.06 -0.81 -14.67
C PRO A 101 23.37 0.47 -14.14
N ARG A 102 22.11 0.40 -13.74
CA ARG A 102 21.32 1.56 -13.29
C ARG A 102 20.80 1.41 -11.85
N MET A 103 21.42 0.61 -11.02
CA MET A 103 20.98 0.38 -9.63
C MET A 103 20.86 1.69 -8.84
N GLU A 104 21.82 2.57 -8.96
CA GLU A 104 21.86 3.86 -8.26
C GLU A 104 20.81 4.88 -8.76
N HIS A 105 20.25 4.66 -9.94
CA HIS A 105 19.27 5.56 -10.55
C HIS A 105 17.82 5.10 -10.33
N GLN A 106 17.60 3.91 -9.79
CA GLN A 106 16.24 3.46 -9.52
C GLN A 106 15.60 4.31 -8.42
N ARG A 107 14.41 4.84 -8.72
CA ARG A 107 13.58 5.59 -7.77
C ARG A 107 12.27 4.86 -7.56
N LYS A 108 11.71 4.96 -6.34
CA LYS A 108 10.44 4.37 -5.95
C LYS A 108 9.38 5.44 -5.75
N GLY A 109 8.11 5.06 -5.86
CA GLY A 109 7.03 6.00 -5.98
C GLY A 109 6.95 6.59 -7.39
N ILE A 110 6.59 7.87 -7.52
CA ILE A 110 6.51 8.61 -8.79
C ILE A 110 7.68 9.56 -8.89
N GLY A 111 8.57 9.34 -9.85
CA GLY A 111 9.83 10.07 -9.97
C GLY A 111 9.72 11.41 -10.70
N GLN A 112 8.74 11.58 -11.57
CA GLN A 112 8.65 12.73 -12.43
C GLN A 112 7.30 13.47 -12.38
N CYS A 113 6.24 12.91 -12.97
CA CYS A 113 4.92 13.54 -12.99
C CYS A 113 3.80 12.53 -13.21
N VAL A 114 2.57 13.02 -13.01
CA VAL A 114 1.33 12.34 -13.39
C VAL A 114 0.67 13.13 -14.50
N GLN A 115 0.30 12.47 -15.57
CA GLN A 115 -0.49 13.04 -16.65
C GLN A 115 -1.92 12.49 -16.62
N ILE A 116 -2.88 13.40 -16.71
CA ILE A 116 -4.31 13.12 -16.84
C ILE A 116 -4.77 13.71 -18.17
N ASN A 117 -5.33 12.88 -19.05
CA ASN A 117 -5.80 13.28 -20.38
C ASN A 117 -4.73 14.07 -21.18
N GLY A 118 -3.46 13.68 -21.05
CA GLY A 118 -2.33 14.33 -21.73
C GLY A 118 -1.79 15.58 -21.04
N HIS A 119 -2.40 16.06 -19.97
CA HIS A 119 -1.97 17.26 -19.22
C HIS A 119 -1.28 16.87 -17.91
N MET A 120 -0.20 17.59 -17.56
CA MET A 120 0.47 17.37 -16.27
C MET A 120 -0.44 17.84 -15.13
N HIS A 121 -0.67 16.93 -14.20
CA HIS A 121 -1.43 17.20 -12.99
C HIS A 121 -0.50 17.68 -11.87
N ASN A 122 -0.92 18.69 -11.11
CA ASN A 122 -0.13 19.35 -10.08
C ASN A 122 -0.86 19.42 -8.73
N ARG A 123 -0.18 20.00 -7.70
CA ARG A 123 -0.67 20.19 -6.34
C ARG A 123 -0.86 18.88 -5.59
N TRP A 124 0.26 18.27 -5.25
CA TRP A 124 0.31 17.00 -4.55
C TRP A 124 0.59 17.16 -3.06
N ARG A 125 -0.12 16.39 -2.26
CA ARG A 125 0.18 16.10 -0.86
C ARG A 125 0.65 14.67 -0.78
N GLN A 126 1.84 14.45 -0.23
CA GLN A 126 2.50 13.15 -0.23
C GLN A 126 2.71 12.67 1.20
N TYR A 127 2.25 11.47 1.49
CA TYR A 127 2.33 10.85 2.81
C TYR A 127 3.30 9.66 2.71
N THR A 128 4.48 9.81 3.34
CA THR A 128 5.45 8.71 3.43
C THR A 128 5.00 7.68 4.45
N LEU A 129 4.98 6.42 4.08
CA LEU A 129 4.44 5.32 4.87
C LEU A 129 5.44 4.17 4.95
N PRO A 130 6.59 4.35 5.64
CA PRO A 130 7.51 3.26 5.94
C PRO A 130 6.88 2.25 6.90
N LEU A 131 5.84 2.65 7.64
CA LEU A 131 5.11 1.88 8.64
C LEU A 131 5.97 1.45 9.84
N ASP A 132 7.00 2.27 10.18
CA ASP A 132 7.84 2.04 11.36
C ASP A 132 7.14 2.43 12.67
N ASN A 133 5.99 3.06 12.58
CA ASN A 133 5.20 3.60 13.68
C ASN A 133 3.79 2.99 13.72
N ILE A 134 3.71 1.69 13.48
CA ILE A 134 2.44 0.95 13.33
C ILE A 134 1.55 1.05 14.59
N GLU A 135 2.14 1.30 15.75
CA GLU A 135 1.44 1.53 17.02
C GLU A 135 0.58 2.80 17.03
N LYS A 136 0.79 3.72 16.08
CA LYS A 136 0.00 4.96 15.95
C LYS A 136 -1.27 4.80 15.13
N VAL A 137 -1.52 3.63 14.56
CA VAL A 137 -2.75 3.40 13.78
C VAL A 137 -3.97 3.57 14.66
N ASP A 138 -4.87 4.46 14.26
CA ASP A 138 -6.16 4.64 14.93
C ASP A 138 -7.19 3.67 14.38
N PHE A 139 -7.45 2.60 15.11
CA PHE A 139 -8.44 1.58 14.78
C PHE A 139 -9.90 1.99 15.08
N SER A 140 -10.14 3.20 15.59
CA SER A 140 -11.50 3.74 15.73
C SER A 140 -12.05 4.33 14.44
N LYS A 141 -11.21 4.52 13.43
CA LYS A 141 -11.62 5.02 12.11
C LYS A 141 -12.50 4.01 11.38
N GLU A 142 -13.55 4.54 10.75
CA GLU A 142 -14.51 3.71 10.03
C GLU A 142 -13.88 3.00 8.82
N TYR A 143 -14.10 1.69 8.75
CA TYR A 143 -13.77 0.89 7.58
C TYR A 143 -14.64 1.26 6.38
N LYS A 144 -14.02 1.32 5.20
CA LYS A 144 -14.72 1.49 3.92
C LYS A 144 -14.36 0.36 2.98
N GLU A 145 -15.37 -0.35 2.53
CA GLU A 145 -15.22 -1.45 1.58
C GLU A 145 -14.50 -1.00 0.30
N GLY A 146 -13.59 -1.83 -0.18
CA GLY A 146 -12.82 -1.59 -1.40
C GLY A 146 -11.62 -0.66 -1.22
N LEU A 147 -11.36 -0.14 -0.01
CA LEU A 147 -10.21 0.71 0.26
C LEU A 147 -9.11 -0.03 1.05
N PRO A 148 -7.85 0.40 0.92
CA PRO A 148 -6.79 -0.03 1.82
C PRO A 148 -7.16 0.23 3.28
N GLY A 149 -6.79 -0.69 4.17
CA GLY A 149 -7.12 -0.57 5.59
C GLY A 149 -6.19 -1.35 6.50
N PHE A 150 -6.23 -0.97 7.77
CA PHE A 150 -5.54 -1.68 8.85
C PHE A 150 -6.54 -2.52 9.63
N TYR A 151 -6.17 -3.77 9.88
CA TYR A 151 -6.97 -4.73 10.63
C TYR A 151 -6.16 -5.24 11.81
N ARG A 152 -6.74 -5.18 13.01
CA ARG A 152 -6.09 -5.65 14.23
C ARG A 152 -6.80 -6.89 14.76
N PHE A 153 -6.01 -7.91 15.02
CA PHE A 153 -6.45 -9.18 15.60
C PHE A 153 -5.67 -9.44 16.89
N THR A 154 -6.34 -10.08 17.81
CA THR A 154 -5.74 -10.58 19.04
C THR A 154 -5.80 -12.11 19.02
N VAL A 155 -4.66 -12.75 19.26
CA VAL A 155 -4.54 -14.21 19.33
C VAL A 155 -3.97 -14.58 20.70
N ASP A 156 -4.69 -15.43 21.41
CA ASP A 156 -4.23 -15.99 22.68
C ASP A 156 -3.48 -17.30 22.44
N ILE A 157 -2.25 -17.41 22.94
CA ILE A 157 -1.34 -18.53 22.71
C ILE A 157 -0.97 -19.17 24.04
N ASP A 158 -1.27 -20.45 24.21
CA ASP A 158 -0.95 -21.24 25.39
C ASP A 158 0.53 -21.62 25.47
N GLU A 159 1.08 -22.01 24.32
CA GLU A 159 2.49 -22.43 24.18
C GLU A 159 3.08 -21.85 22.87
N THR A 160 4.23 -21.21 22.97
CA THR A 160 4.90 -20.59 21.81
C THR A 160 5.59 -21.67 20.97
N ALA A 161 5.29 -21.68 19.68
CA ALA A 161 5.90 -22.53 18.67
C ALA A 161 6.00 -21.78 17.35
N ASP A 162 6.84 -22.25 16.44
CA ASP A 162 6.87 -21.78 15.07
C ASP A 162 5.53 -22.05 14.39
N THR A 163 5.02 -21.07 13.66
CA THR A 163 3.73 -21.16 12.98
C THR A 163 3.70 -20.34 11.70
N PHE A 164 2.63 -20.44 10.95
CA PHE A 164 2.42 -19.70 9.72
C PHE A 164 1.07 -18.99 9.79
N LEU A 165 1.06 -17.72 9.40
CA LEU A 165 -0.16 -16.94 9.25
C LEU A 165 -0.70 -17.11 7.83
N ASP A 166 -1.93 -17.61 7.72
CA ASP A 166 -2.59 -17.93 6.45
C ASP A 166 -3.34 -16.69 5.92
N PHE A 167 -3.09 -16.35 4.65
CA PHE A 167 -3.71 -15.23 3.95
C PHE A 167 -4.72 -15.65 2.90
N GLU A 168 -5.29 -16.85 2.99
CA GLU A 168 -6.36 -17.26 2.09
C GLU A 168 -7.53 -16.26 2.15
N GLY A 169 -7.87 -15.71 0.98
CA GLY A 169 -8.95 -14.74 0.81
C GLY A 169 -8.59 -13.28 1.13
N TRP A 170 -7.37 -12.98 1.56
CA TRP A 170 -6.79 -11.65 1.57
C TRP A 170 -6.23 -11.30 0.18
N GLY A 171 -6.03 -10.01 -0.11
CA GLY A 171 -5.47 -9.57 -1.38
C GLY A 171 -3.96 -9.41 -1.34
N LYS A 172 -3.50 -8.26 -0.91
CA LYS A 172 -2.08 -7.91 -0.84
C LYS A 172 -1.83 -6.93 0.31
N GLY A 173 -0.66 -7.06 0.94
CA GLY A 173 -0.28 -6.14 1.99
C GLY A 173 0.94 -6.58 2.79
N CYS A 174 1.04 -6.10 4.02
CA CYS A 174 2.08 -6.50 4.97
C CYS A 174 1.50 -6.74 6.37
N VAL A 175 2.26 -7.42 7.19
CA VAL A 175 1.80 -7.90 8.50
C VAL A 175 2.80 -7.60 9.59
N PHE A 176 2.27 -7.22 10.74
CA PHE A 176 3.03 -6.98 11.96
C PHE A 176 2.55 -7.95 13.06
N VAL A 177 3.48 -8.61 13.70
CA VAL A 177 3.23 -9.46 14.88
C VAL A 177 3.93 -8.82 16.07
N ASN A 178 3.17 -8.42 17.08
CA ASN A 178 3.69 -7.71 18.26
C ASN A 178 4.59 -6.51 17.88
N GLY A 179 4.18 -5.74 16.84
CA GLY A 179 4.90 -4.58 16.31
C GLY A 179 6.04 -4.90 15.34
N PHE A 180 6.40 -6.17 15.15
CA PHE A 180 7.45 -6.57 14.21
C PHE A 180 6.88 -6.91 12.83
N ASN A 181 7.39 -6.28 11.77
CA ASN A 181 6.99 -6.57 10.39
C ASN A 181 7.54 -7.93 9.95
N ILE A 182 6.66 -8.92 9.78
CA ILE A 182 7.03 -10.29 9.36
C ILE A 182 7.08 -10.46 7.85
N GLY A 183 6.67 -9.45 7.08
CA GLY A 183 6.75 -9.49 5.63
C GLY A 183 5.46 -9.12 4.92
N ARG A 184 5.43 -9.43 3.63
CA ARG A 184 4.33 -9.13 2.72
C ARG A 184 3.65 -10.42 2.28
N PHE A 185 2.34 -10.34 2.09
CA PHE A 185 1.53 -11.38 1.46
C PHE A 185 0.95 -10.90 0.14
N TRP A 186 0.64 -11.83 -0.75
CA TRP A 186 -0.04 -11.56 -2.00
C TRP A 186 -0.85 -12.78 -2.45
N GLU A 187 -2.11 -12.58 -2.82
CA GLU A 187 -3.01 -13.68 -3.24
C GLU A 187 -2.49 -14.49 -4.44
N ILE A 188 -1.72 -13.85 -5.33
CA ILE A 188 -1.12 -14.54 -6.47
C ILE A 188 0.16 -15.32 -6.11
N GLY A 189 0.58 -15.27 -4.85
CA GLY A 189 1.81 -15.91 -4.38
C GLY A 189 3.10 -15.14 -4.71
N PRO A 190 4.27 -15.73 -4.43
CA PRO A 190 4.45 -17.07 -3.83
C PRO A 190 4.13 -17.12 -2.32
N GLN A 191 4.05 -16.00 -1.64
CA GLN A 191 3.87 -15.95 -0.17
C GLN A 191 2.39 -15.90 0.20
N LYS A 192 1.77 -17.08 0.27
CA LYS A 192 0.39 -17.25 0.72
C LYS A 192 0.28 -17.44 2.22
N ARG A 193 1.33 -17.96 2.86
CA ARG A 193 1.48 -18.02 4.30
C ARG A 193 2.79 -17.39 4.72
N LEU A 194 2.77 -16.61 5.79
CA LEU A 194 3.95 -15.97 6.36
C LEU A 194 4.40 -16.69 7.64
N TYR A 195 5.67 -17.01 7.69
CA TYR A 195 6.29 -17.66 8.84
C TYR A 195 6.39 -16.71 10.03
N ILE A 196 5.95 -17.18 11.19
CA ILE A 196 6.10 -16.51 12.48
C ILE A 196 7.01 -17.37 13.35
N PRO A 197 8.24 -16.96 13.61
CA PRO A 197 9.12 -17.69 14.52
C PRO A 197 8.66 -17.57 15.97
N ALA A 198 8.76 -18.65 16.73
CA ALA A 198 8.36 -18.71 18.13
C ALA A 198 8.83 -17.53 18.99
N PRO A 199 10.06 -16.98 18.85
CA PRO A 199 10.52 -15.82 19.62
C PRO A 199 9.75 -14.52 19.41
N LEU A 200 8.99 -14.38 18.33
CA LEU A 200 8.11 -13.23 18.12
C LEU A 200 6.78 -13.34 18.89
N LEU A 201 6.45 -14.54 19.32
CA LEU A 201 5.22 -14.83 20.06
C LEU A 201 5.50 -14.82 21.56
N LYS A 202 4.47 -14.55 22.33
CA LYS A 202 4.48 -14.66 23.79
C LYS A 202 3.29 -15.53 24.24
N LYS A 203 3.43 -16.16 25.39
CA LYS A 203 2.31 -16.84 26.04
C LYS A 203 1.25 -15.81 26.42
N GLY A 204 -0.03 -16.13 26.17
CA GLY A 204 -1.14 -15.21 26.31
C GLY A 204 -1.39 -14.38 25.05
N GLU A 205 -1.85 -13.17 25.21
CA GLU A 205 -2.31 -12.30 24.15
C GLU A 205 -1.17 -11.80 23.24
N ASN A 206 -1.33 -12.01 21.93
CA ASN A 206 -0.47 -11.49 20.86
C ASN A 206 -1.28 -10.62 19.92
N GLU A 207 -0.72 -9.49 19.51
CA GLU A 207 -1.32 -8.59 18.55
C GLU A 207 -0.81 -8.88 17.14
N ILE A 208 -1.75 -8.95 16.19
CA ILE A 208 -1.45 -9.05 14.76
C ILE A 208 -2.14 -7.90 14.04
N ILE A 209 -1.36 -7.07 13.34
CA ILE A 209 -1.87 -5.98 12.53
C ILE A 209 -1.59 -6.30 11.06
N VAL A 210 -2.65 -6.26 10.25
CA VAL A 210 -2.58 -6.46 8.80
C VAL A 210 -2.86 -5.12 8.13
N PHE A 211 -1.95 -4.64 7.29
CA PHE A 211 -2.21 -3.59 6.33
C PHE A 211 -2.56 -4.21 4.99
N GLU A 212 -3.80 -4.06 4.58
CA GLU A 212 -4.36 -4.65 3.36
C GLU A 212 -4.61 -3.54 2.33
N THR A 213 -4.19 -3.74 1.09
CA THR A 213 -4.16 -2.69 0.05
C THR A 213 -5.16 -2.87 -1.08
N GLU A 214 -5.84 -4.03 -1.16
CA GLU A 214 -6.79 -4.35 -2.26
C GLU A 214 -8.26 -4.14 -1.88
N GLY A 215 -8.52 -3.68 -0.65
CA GLY A 215 -9.87 -3.51 -0.14
C GLY A 215 -10.59 -4.81 0.18
N LYS A 216 -9.84 -5.91 0.37
CA LYS A 216 -10.36 -7.19 0.88
C LYS A 216 -10.29 -7.22 2.38
N THR A 217 -11.27 -7.85 3.01
CA THR A 217 -11.30 -7.98 4.47
C THR A 217 -11.70 -9.38 4.89
N ARG A 218 -11.26 -9.77 6.09
CA ARG A 218 -11.66 -10.99 6.78
C ARG A 218 -11.90 -10.66 8.25
N ASP A 219 -12.87 -11.32 8.83
CA ASP A 219 -13.20 -11.18 10.25
C ASP A 219 -12.26 -11.99 11.15
N THR A 220 -11.50 -12.91 10.57
CA THR A 220 -10.59 -13.79 11.28
C THR A 220 -9.26 -13.95 10.54
N ILE A 221 -8.24 -14.28 11.30
CA ILE A 221 -6.97 -14.81 10.82
C ILE A 221 -6.80 -16.26 11.27
N VAL A 222 -5.99 -17.01 10.53
CA VAL A 222 -5.77 -18.44 10.79
C VAL A 222 -4.28 -18.72 10.90
N LEU A 223 -3.90 -19.42 11.97
CA LEU A 223 -2.56 -19.97 12.14
C LEU A 223 -2.51 -21.41 11.62
N LYS A 224 -1.44 -21.77 10.97
CA LYS A 224 -1.17 -23.10 10.39
C LYS A 224 0.19 -23.60 10.84
N ASP A 225 0.35 -24.92 10.83
CA ASP A 225 1.58 -25.63 11.16
C ASP A 225 2.47 -25.94 9.93
N GLU A 226 1.94 -25.71 8.72
CA GLU A 226 2.63 -25.97 7.46
C GLU A 226 2.76 -24.71 6.59
N PRO A 227 3.89 -24.55 5.86
CA PRO A 227 4.05 -23.47 4.89
C PRO A 227 3.12 -23.64 3.67
N ASP A 228 2.83 -22.52 3.01
CA ASP A 228 2.27 -22.49 1.66
C ASP A 228 2.95 -21.33 0.89
N ILE A 229 3.74 -21.70 -0.07
CA ILE A 229 4.49 -20.80 -0.91
C ILE A 229 3.96 -20.73 -2.35
N GLY A 230 2.77 -21.24 -2.61
CA GLY A 230 2.08 -21.23 -3.90
C GLY A 230 2.32 -22.44 -4.78
#